data_90f67fd483ef8231da34ff9fd170a7b8
#
_entry.id   90f67fd483ef8231da34ff9fd170a7b8
#
_cell.length_a   1.000
_cell.length_b   1.000
_cell.length_c   1.000
_cell.angle_alpha   90.00
_cell.angle_beta   90.00
_cell.angle_gamma   90.00
#
_symmetry.space_group_name_H-M   'P 1'
#
loop_
_entity.id
_entity.type
_entity.pdbx_description
1 polymer ?
#
loop_
_entity_poly.entity_id
_entity_poly.type
_entity_poly.pdbx_seq_one_letter_code
_entity_poly.pdbx_strand_id
1 'polypeptide(L)'
;YRTYSKTHLERLAFIRHCRALDMPLVDITRLLNFVDRPASGCGDINVLVDEQIGRVRARLRSMRALEKQLTALRHLCGEPHATQECGILQELVSAARGESCACHHKTSQ
;
A
#
# COMPACT_ATOMS: atom_id res chain seq x y z
N TYR A 1 35.06 2.32 19.27
CA TYR A 1 33.71 2.29 18.91
C TYR A 1 33.23 3.67 18.53
N ARG A 2 32.10 3.80 17.96
CA ARG A 2 31.79 5.05 17.41
C ARG A 2 30.55 5.62 17.97
N THR A 3 30.55 6.90 18.15
CA THR A 3 29.36 7.58 18.56
C THR A 3 28.86 8.33 17.35
N TYR A 4 27.57 8.28 17.14
CA TYR A 4 26.98 9.02 16.06
C TYR A 4 26.83 10.48 16.48
N SER A 5 27.09 11.37 15.56
CA SER A 5 26.90 12.78 15.84
C SER A 5 25.40 13.08 15.92
N LYS A 6 25.08 14.23 16.47
CA LYS A 6 23.71 14.68 16.55
C LYS A 6 23.08 14.75 15.16
N THR A 7 23.85 15.19 14.17
CA THR A 7 23.36 15.27 12.80
C THR A 7 22.96 13.90 12.27
N HIS A 8 23.76 12.89 12.54
CA HIS A 8 23.43 11.54 12.10
C HIS A 8 22.14 11.05 12.73
N LEU A 9 21.97 11.31 14.01
CA LEU A 9 20.78 10.87 14.71
C LEU A 9 19.53 11.58 14.18
N GLU A 10 19.66 12.87 13.86
CA GLU A 10 18.57 13.61 13.29
C GLU A 10 18.19 13.11 11.92
N ARG A 11 19.17 12.73 11.10
CA ARG A 11 18.89 12.19 9.79
C ARG A 11 18.22 10.84 9.88
N LEU A 12 18.66 10.00 10.80
CA LEU A 12 18.01 8.69 10.98
C LEU A 12 16.58 8.84 11.45
N ALA A 13 16.33 9.79 12.34
CA ALA A 13 14.97 10.07 12.81
C ALA A 13 14.10 10.57 11.67
N PHE A 14 14.65 11.43 10.82
CA PHE A 14 13.94 11.96 9.67
C PHE A 14 13.56 10.82 8.71
N ILE A 15 14.53 9.96 8.40
CA ILE A 15 14.29 8.83 7.49
C ILE A 15 13.21 7.91 8.08
N ARG A 16 13.31 7.63 9.37
CA ARG A 16 12.35 6.75 10.01
C ARG A 16 10.95 7.32 9.95
N HIS A 17 10.84 8.62 10.18
CA HIS A 17 9.54 9.28 10.14
C HIS A 17 8.93 9.24 8.73
N CYS A 18 9.76 9.51 7.71
CA CYS A 18 9.29 9.47 6.33
C CYS A 18 8.89 8.06 5.91
N ARG A 19 9.62 7.05 6.42
CA ARG A 19 9.23 5.66 6.14
C ARG A 19 7.89 5.33 6.77
N ALA A 20 7.59 5.92 7.92
CA ALA A 20 6.28 5.74 8.55
C ALA A 20 5.17 6.34 7.69
N LEU A 21 5.50 7.32 6.87
CA LEU A 21 4.55 7.89 5.91
C LEU A 21 4.55 7.12 4.58
N ASP A 22 5.27 6.00 4.57
CA ASP A 22 5.29 5.09 3.42
C ASP A 22 5.97 5.70 2.19
N MET A 23 6.88 6.63 2.39
CA MET A 23 7.60 7.24 1.29
C MET A 23 8.71 6.32 0.78
N PRO A 24 8.90 6.24 -0.54
CA PRO A 24 10.01 5.47 -1.08
C PRO A 24 11.34 6.11 -0.70
N LEU A 25 12.36 5.30 -0.60
CA LEU A 25 13.67 5.77 -0.18
C LEU A 25 14.22 6.85 -1.12
N VAL A 26 13.94 6.74 -2.42
CA VAL A 26 14.41 7.73 -3.38
C VAL A 26 13.80 9.11 -3.09
N ASP A 27 12.55 9.15 -2.66
CA ASP A 27 11.92 10.42 -2.31
C ASP A 27 12.48 10.98 -1.02
N ILE A 28 12.79 10.11 -0.06
CA ILE A 28 13.39 10.54 1.20
C ILE A 28 14.76 11.16 0.93
N THR A 29 15.54 10.57 0.03
CA THR A 29 16.83 11.12 -0.35
C THR A 29 16.68 12.51 -0.97
N ARG A 30 15.67 12.67 -1.82
CA ARG A 30 15.40 13.99 -2.42
C ARG A 30 15.04 15.02 -1.35
N LEU A 31 14.22 14.61 -0.37
CA LEU A 31 13.87 15.53 0.73
C LEU A 31 15.08 15.91 1.56
N LEU A 32 15.97 14.95 1.81
CA LEU A 32 17.19 15.26 2.55
C LEU A 32 18.06 16.27 1.81
N ASN A 33 18.08 16.19 0.47
CA ASN A 33 18.80 17.18 -0.31
C ASN A 33 18.22 18.58 -0.12
N PHE A 34 16.90 18.69 0.01
CA PHE A 34 16.29 19.98 0.29
C PHE A 34 16.63 20.48 1.69
N VAL A 35 16.72 19.58 2.65
CA VAL A 35 17.13 19.96 4.00
C VAL A 35 18.54 20.55 3.97
N ASP A 36 19.43 19.97 3.16
CA ASP A 36 20.79 20.44 3.04
C ASP A 36 20.90 21.74 2.25
N ARG A 37 19.85 22.10 1.52
CA ARG A 37 19.86 23.32 0.70
C ARG A 37 18.62 24.16 1.00
N PRO A 38 18.56 24.77 2.17
CA PRO A 38 17.34 25.47 2.58
C PRO A 38 16.97 26.67 1.71
N ALA A 39 17.88 27.13 0.87
CA ALA A 39 17.57 28.25 -0.02
C ALA A 39 16.70 27.84 -1.19
N SER A 40 16.54 26.54 -1.43
CA SER A 40 15.70 26.04 -2.53
C SER A 40 14.25 26.31 -2.18
N GLY A 41 13.43 26.52 -3.20
CA GLY A 41 12.01 26.77 -2.98
C GLY A 41 11.24 25.53 -2.58
N CYS A 42 10.02 25.72 -2.09
CA CYS A 42 9.17 24.62 -1.68
C CYS A 42 8.41 23.96 -2.82
N GLY A 43 8.48 24.50 -4.01
CA GLY A 43 7.68 23.97 -5.12
C GLY A 43 7.93 22.50 -5.38
N ASP A 44 9.21 22.10 -5.43
CA ASP A 44 9.55 20.73 -5.70
C ASP A 44 9.15 19.80 -4.54
N ILE A 45 9.20 20.31 -3.33
CA ILE A 45 8.79 19.55 -2.17
C ILE A 45 7.30 19.28 -2.24
N ASN A 46 6.52 20.29 -2.62
CA ASN A 46 5.08 20.13 -2.77
C ASN A 46 4.73 19.09 -3.82
N VAL A 47 5.44 19.11 -4.95
CA VAL A 47 5.22 18.11 -5.99
C VAL A 47 5.50 16.71 -5.47
N LEU A 48 6.59 16.55 -4.72
CA LEU A 48 6.96 15.26 -4.18
C LEU A 48 5.89 14.74 -3.22
N VAL A 49 5.38 15.61 -2.36
CA VAL A 49 4.34 15.22 -1.40
C VAL A 49 3.04 14.90 -2.14
N ASP A 50 2.71 15.68 -3.17
CA ASP A 50 1.52 15.42 -3.96
C ASP A 50 1.60 14.06 -4.65
N GLU A 51 2.77 13.70 -5.12
CA GLU A 51 2.97 12.38 -5.73
C GLU A 51 2.75 11.28 -4.70
N GLN A 52 3.22 11.49 -3.49
CA GLN A 52 3.02 10.49 -2.43
C GLN A 52 1.55 10.37 -2.08
N ILE A 53 0.83 11.49 -2.02
CA ILE A 53 -0.61 11.46 -1.78
C ILE A 53 -1.30 10.64 -2.87
N GLY A 54 -0.89 10.84 -4.13
CA GLY A 54 -1.46 10.08 -5.23
C GLY A 54 -1.24 8.58 -5.07
N ARG A 55 -0.04 8.18 -4.65
CA ARG A 55 0.25 6.77 -4.42
C ARG A 55 -0.60 6.18 -3.31
N VAL A 56 -0.80 6.95 -2.23
CA VAL A 56 -1.63 6.48 -1.13
C VAL A 56 -3.08 6.33 -1.58
N ARG A 57 -3.57 7.30 -2.35
CA ARG A 57 -4.93 7.22 -2.88
C ARG A 57 -5.13 6.01 -3.79
N ALA A 58 -4.13 5.71 -4.61
CA ALA A 58 -4.20 4.54 -5.47
C ALA A 58 -4.24 3.26 -4.64
N ARG A 59 -3.47 3.22 -3.56
CA ARG A 59 -3.48 2.08 -2.67
C ARG A 59 -4.82 1.93 -1.97
N LEU A 60 -5.44 3.05 -1.58
CA LEU A 60 -6.77 3.00 -0.98
C LEU A 60 -7.80 2.42 -1.95
N ARG A 61 -7.73 2.82 -3.21
CA ARG A 61 -8.64 2.26 -4.21
C ARG A 61 -8.44 0.76 -4.37
N SER A 62 -7.19 0.32 -4.38
CA SER A 62 -6.88 -1.11 -4.48
C SER A 62 -7.41 -1.87 -3.28
N MET A 63 -7.25 -1.30 -2.09
CA MET A 63 -7.74 -1.95 -0.89
C MET A 63 -9.26 -2.02 -0.87
N ARG A 64 -9.93 -0.99 -1.36
CA ARG A 64 -11.39 -1.03 -1.45
C ARG A 64 -11.86 -2.09 -2.44
N ALA A 65 -11.15 -2.24 -3.55
CA ALA A 65 -11.48 -3.27 -4.52
C ALA A 65 -11.32 -4.65 -3.90
N LEU A 66 -10.25 -4.82 -3.13
CA LEU A 66 -10.01 -6.07 -2.44
C LEU A 66 -11.11 -6.36 -1.41
N GLU A 67 -11.52 -5.33 -0.69
CA GLU A 67 -12.61 -5.47 0.27
C GLU A 67 -13.88 -5.95 -0.41
N LYS A 68 -14.18 -5.38 -1.58
CA LYS A 68 -15.37 -5.79 -2.33
C LYS A 68 -15.27 -7.26 -2.74
N GLN A 69 -14.09 -7.67 -3.19
CA GLN A 69 -13.89 -9.06 -3.59
C GLN A 69 -14.12 -10.00 -2.41
N LEU A 70 -13.57 -9.65 -1.26
CA LEU A 70 -13.73 -10.48 -0.07
C LEU A 70 -15.18 -10.49 0.42
N THR A 71 -15.86 -9.36 0.33
CA THR A 71 -17.25 -9.28 0.72
C THR A 71 -18.12 -10.14 -0.18
N ALA A 72 -17.86 -10.09 -1.49
CA ALA A 72 -18.60 -10.93 -2.41
C ALA A 72 -18.36 -12.41 -2.10
N LEU A 73 -17.11 -12.75 -1.80
CA LEU A 73 -16.78 -14.11 -1.45
C LEU A 73 -17.51 -14.55 -0.17
N ARG A 74 -17.57 -13.66 0.82
CA ARG A 74 -18.21 -13.98 2.09
C ARG A 74 -19.70 -14.27 1.91
N HIS A 75 -20.33 -13.59 0.95
CA HIS A 75 -21.77 -13.77 0.73
C HIS A 75 -22.12 -15.08 0.02
N LEU A 76 -21.13 -15.81 -0.45
CA LEU A 76 -21.41 -17.11 -1.06
C LEU A 76 -21.80 -18.16 -0.05
N CYS A 77 -21.60 -17.89 1.24
CA CYS A 77 -21.96 -18.84 2.28
C CYS A 77 -22.57 -18.09 3.44
N GLY A 78 -23.89 -18.06 3.52
CA GLY A 78 -24.57 -17.28 4.54
C GLY A 78 -24.78 -18.02 5.85
N GLU A 79 -24.77 -19.34 5.82
CA GLU A 79 -25.05 -20.13 7.00
C GLU A 79 -24.02 -21.24 7.17
N PRO A 80 -23.79 -21.68 8.42
CA PRO A 80 -22.83 -22.76 8.64
C PRO A 80 -23.35 -24.07 8.04
N HIS A 81 -22.48 -24.80 7.40
CA HIS A 81 -22.77 -26.14 6.94
C HIS A 81 -21.44 -26.84 6.63
N ALA A 82 -21.53 -28.07 6.14
CA ALA A 82 -20.31 -28.84 5.89
C ALA A 82 -19.40 -28.11 4.89
N THR A 83 -18.10 -28.24 5.06
CA THR A 83 -17.16 -27.55 4.20
C THR A 83 -17.29 -27.92 2.73
N GLN A 84 -17.68 -29.16 2.43
CA GLN A 84 -17.83 -29.51 1.04
C GLN A 84 -19.03 -28.83 0.39
N GLU A 85 -19.90 -28.23 1.18
CA GLU A 85 -21.05 -27.49 0.68
C GLU A 85 -20.81 -25.99 0.71
N CYS A 86 -19.65 -25.56 1.16
CA CYS A 86 -19.37 -24.14 1.31
C CYS A 86 -19.10 -23.49 -0.03
N GLY A 87 -19.93 -22.52 -0.39
CA GLY A 87 -19.78 -21.81 -1.65
C GLY A 87 -18.46 -21.07 -1.73
N ILE A 88 -17.94 -20.59 -0.59
CA ILE A 88 -16.68 -19.88 -0.56
C ILE A 88 -15.55 -20.81 -0.98
N LEU A 89 -15.48 -22.00 -0.40
CA LEU A 89 -14.43 -22.94 -0.73
C LEU A 89 -14.55 -23.43 -2.16
N GLN A 90 -15.78 -23.66 -2.62
CA GLN A 90 -15.99 -24.08 -4.00
C GLN A 90 -15.49 -23.02 -4.97
N GLU A 91 -15.79 -21.76 -4.68
CA GLU A 91 -15.37 -20.67 -5.53
C GLU A 91 -13.85 -20.53 -5.57
N LEU A 92 -13.20 -20.65 -4.40
CA LEU A 92 -11.76 -20.55 -4.32
C LEU A 92 -11.07 -21.70 -5.05
N VAL A 93 -11.61 -22.89 -4.94
CA VAL A 93 -11.07 -24.04 -5.64
C VAL A 93 -11.21 -23.87 -7.15
N SER A 94 -12.37 -23.39 -7.60
CA SER A 94 -12.60 -23.16 -9.02
C SER A 94 -11.64 -22.10 -9.55
N ALA A 95 -11.46 -21.03 -8.80
CA ALA A 95 -10.55 -19.96 -9.21
C ALA A 95 -9.11 -20.48 -9.29
N ALA A 96 -8.72 -21.36 -8.36
CA ALA A 96 -7.39 -21.92 -8.36
C ALA A 96 -7.15 -22.80 -9.59
N ARG A 97 -8.22 -23.35 -10.16
CA ARG A 97 -8.11 -24.14 -11.37
C ARG A 97 -8.15 -23.30 -12.63
N GLY A 98 -8.17 -22.00 -12.50
CA GLY A 98 -8.19 -21.11 -13.65
C GLY A 98 -9.57 -20.64 -14.06
N GLU A 99 -10.60 -20.98 -13.30
CA GLU A 99 -11.95 -20.53 -13.63
C GLU A 99 -12.23 -19.19 -12.99
N SER A 100 -13.23 -18.49 -13.50
CA SER A 100 -13.56 -17.19 -12.98
C SER A 100 -14.05 -17.29 -11.56
N CYS A 101 -13.65 -16.32 -10.74
CA CYS A 101 -14.06 -16.25 -9.36
C CYS A 101 -15.01 -15.08 -9.17
N ALA A 102 -16.08 -15.28 -8.43
CA ALA A 102 -17.00 -14.19 -8.13
C ALA A 102 -16.33 -13.08 -7.35
N CYS A 103 -15.25 -13.38 -6.64
CA CYS A 103 -14.53 -12.37 -5.88
C CYS A 103 -13.60 -11.54 -6.74
N HIS A 104 -13.31 -11.94 -7.98
CA HIS A 104 -12.48 -11.15 -8.88
C HIS A 104 -13.32 -10.53 -9.95
N HIS A 105 -13.03 -9.28 -10.23
CA HIS A 105 -13.59 -8.68 -11.35
C HIS A 105 -12.75 -9.15 -12.45
N LYS A 106 -13.32 -9.52 -13.49
CA LYS A 106 -12.66 -9.89 -14.58
C LYS A 106 -12.08 -8.84 -15.26
N THR A 107 -11.15 -8.38 -14.90
CA THR A 107 -10.63 -7.28 -15.56
C THR A 107 -9.79 -7.82 -16.51
N SER A 108 -9.76 -8.07 -17.02
CA SER A 108 -9.03 -8.37 -17.79
C SER A 108 -7.93 -8.31 -17.91
N GLN A 109 -7.44 -8.45 -17.85
CA GLN A 109 -6.46 -8.31 -17.81
C GLN A 109 -6.05 -8.37 -18.40
#